data_344a8023a6ef80368f3b00c45b5f287b
#
_entry.id   344a8023a6ef80368f3b00c45b5f287b
#
_cell.length_a   1.000
_cell.length_b   1.000
_cell.length_c   1.000
_cell.angle_alpha   90.00
_cell.angle_beta   90.00
_cell.angle_gamma   90.00
#
_symmetry.space_group_name_H-M   'P 1'
#
loop_
_entity.id
_entity.type
_entity.pdbx_description
1 polymer ?
#
loop_
_entity_poly.entity_id
_entity_poly.type
_entity_poly.pdbx_seq_one_letter_code
_entity_poly.pdbx_strand_id
1 'polypeptide(L)'
;MRATEIRLKRAEKLLDITFDDGTAYSLPAELLRVESPSAEVQGHSPDQRQLVSGARDVGILRLEPVGNYAIRIVFDDGHDTGLFTWSYLHELGMEQPVRWKRYLAAMEKAGLSRG
;
A
#
# COMPACT_ATOMS: atom_id res chain seq x y z
N MET A 1 11.10 -10.07 10.98
CA MET A 1 11.14 -8.85 10.16
C MET A 1 10.43 -7.73 10.88
N ARG A 2 11.09 -6.60 11.02
CA ARG A 2 10.60 -5.50 11.82
C ARG A 2 11.04 -4.17 11.21
N ALA A 3 10.16 -3.16 11.24
CA ALA A 3 10.54 -1.81 10.85
C ALA A 3 11.35 -1.15 11.96
N THR A 4 12.44 -0.50 11.60
CA THR A 4 13.28 0.24 12.54
C THR A 4 13.03 1.74 12.46
N GLU A 5 12.51 2.23 11.32
CA GLU A 5 12.17 3.63 11.15
C GLU A 5 11.01 3.74 10.16
N ILE A 6 10.04 4.61 10.48
CA ILE A 6 8.91 4.92 9.59
C ILE A 6 8.79 6.44 9.53
N ARG A 7 8.73 6.98 8.31
CA ARG A 7 8.56 8.41 8.09
C ARG A 7 7.44 8.64 7.10
N LEU A 8 6.37 9.30 7.54
CA LEU A 8 5.26 9.66 6.67
C LEU A 8 5.51 11.05 6.08
N LYS A 9 5.66 11.11 4.76
CA LYS A 9 5.82 12.35 4.00
C LYS A 9 4.48 12.68 3.35
N ARG A 10 3.59 13.35 4.07
CA ARG A 10 2.21 13.58 3.62
C ARG A 10 2.13 14.39 2.34
N ALA A 11 2.89 15.49 2.27
CA ALA A 11 2.86 16.36 1.09
C ALA A 11 3.32 15.65 -0.18
N GLU A 12 4.26 14.73 -0.04
CA GLU A 12 4.82 13.96 -1.15
C GLU A 12 4.03 12.66 -1.40
N LYS A 13 3.11 12.33 -0.49
CA LYS A 13 2.30 11.10 -0.55
C LYS A 13 3.17 9.85 -0.59
N LEU A 14 4.20 9.84 0.27
CA LEU A 14 5.16 8.75 0.37
C LEU A 14 5.26 8.25 1.81
N LEU A 15 5.47 6.95 1.96
CA LEU A 15 5.82 6.32 3.22
C LEU A 15 7.23 5.76 3.09
N ASP A 16 8.18 6.36 3.81
CA ASP A 16 9.55 5.86 3.87
C ASP A 16 9.66 4.91 5.06
N ILE A 17 10.20 3.72 4.81
CA ILE A 17 10.31 2.70 5.84
C ILE A 17 11.66 1.99 5.73
N THR A 18 12.31 1.82 6.88
CA THR A 18 13.58 1.10 6.99
C THR A 18 13.35 -0.13 7.86
N PHE A 19 13.95 -1.25 7.47
CA PHE A 19 13.78 -2.54 8.15
C PHE A 19 15.05 -2.98 8.86
N ASP A 20 14.91 -3.95 9.76
CA ASP A 20 16.00 -4.48 10.56
C ASP A 20 17.05 -5.28 9.75
N ASP A 21 16.76 -5.61 8.50
CA ASP A 21 17.74 -6.19 7.57
C ASP A 21 18.56 -5.14 6.82
N GLY A 22 18.37 -3.85 7.15
CA GLY A 22 19.09 -2.74 6.52
C GLY A 22 18.47 -2.22 5.23
N THR A 23 17.41 -2.85 4.72
CA THR A 23 16.74 -2.34 3.52
C THR A 23 15.84 -1.15 3.87
N ALA A 24 15.68 -0.25 2.89
CA ALA A 24 14.82 0.92 3.02
C ALA A 24 14.06 1.13 1.72
N TYR A 25 12.79 1.49 1.84
CA TYR A 25 11.92 1.71 0.67
C TYR A 25 11.10 2.98 0.85
N SER A 26 10.81 3.65 -0.27
CA SER A 26 9.82 4.71 -0.35
C SER A 26 8.60 4.16 -1.07
N LEU A 27 7.48 4.08 -0.39
CA LEU A 27 6.25 3.48 -0.91
C LEU A 27 5.23 4.56 -1.19
N PRO A 28 4.81 4.76 -2.47
CA PRO A 28 3.78 5.74 -2.78
C PRO A 28 2.43 5.36 -2.17
N ALA A 29 1.68 6.36 -1.75
CA ALA A 29 0.34 6.13 -1.18
C ALA A 29 -0.57 5.39 -2.14
N GLU A 30 -0.51 5.70 -3.43
CA GLU A 30 -1.32 5.01 -4.44
C GLU A 30 -1.01 3.51 -4.46
N LEU A 31 0.27 3.13 -4.44
CA LEU A 31 0.66 1.71 -4.39
C LEU A 31 0.10 1.04 -3.14
N LEU A 32 0.26 1.67 -1.98
CA LEU A 32 -0.25 1.13 -0.72
C LEU A 32 -1.77 0.98 -0.76
N ARG A 33 -2.46 1.92 -1.38
CA ARG A 33 -3.93 1.89 -1.49
C ARG A 33 -4.41 0.74 -2.39
N VAL A 34 -3.80 0.58 -3.56
CA VAL A 34 -4.23 -0.45 -4.52
C VAL A 34 -3.78 -1.85 -4.11
N GLU A 35 -2.76 -1.95 -3.29
CA GLU A 35 -2.25 -3.23 -2.76
C GLU A 35 -2.66 -3.46 -1.30
N SER A 36 -3.66 -2.73 -0.80
CA SER A 36 -4.11 -2.89 0.58
C SER A 36 -4.47 -4.35 0.88
N PRO A 37 -4.01 -4.90 2.01
CA PRO A 37 -4.35 -6.27 2.40
C PRO A 37 -5.76 -6.43 2.96
N SER A 38 -6.55 -5.36 2.96
CA SER A 38 -7.93 -5.39 3.41
C SER A 38 -8.79 -6.33 2.56
N ALA A 39 -9.77 -6.98 3.17
CA ALA A 39 -10.74 -7.80 2.46
C ALA A 39 -11.55 -6.98 1.43
N GLU A 40 -11.69 -5.67 1.63
CA GLU A 40 -12.35 -4.78 0.67
C GLU A 40 -11.62 -4.76 -0.67
N VAL A 41 -10.30 -4.97 -0.67
CA VAL A 41 -9.47 -4.99 -1.87
C VAL A 41 -9.18 -6.42 -2.30
N GLN A 42 -8.70 -7.26 -1.39
CA GLN A 42 -8.25 -8.61 -1.72
C GLN A 42 -9.38 -9.61 -1.92
N GLY A 43 -10.55 -9.37 -1.30
CA GLY A 43 -11.65 -10.33 -1.32
C GLY A 43 -11.33 -11.57 -0.49
N HIS A 44 -12.11 -12.63 -0.67
CA HIS A 44 -11.92 -13.91 0.03
C HIS A 44 -11.23 -14.95 -0.84
N SER A 45 -10.98 -14.63 -2.12
CA SER A 45 -10.27 -15.49 -3.07
C SER A 45 -9.62 -14.59 -4.14
N PRO A 46 -8.61 -15.07 -4.88
CA PRO A 46 -7.91 -14.26 -5.88
C PRO A 46 -8.82 -13.67 -6.95
N ASP A 47 -9.90 -14.36 -7.32
CA ASP A 47 -10.85 -13.87 -8.32
C ASP A 47 -11.85 -12.85 -7.77
N GLN A 48 -11.88 -12.64 -6.46
CA GLN A 48 -12.69 -11.61 -5.81
C GLN A 48 -11.90 -10.32 -5.55
N ARG A 49 -10.63 -10.30 -5.93
CA ARG A 49 -9.79 -9.13 -5.73
C ARG A 49 -10.35 -7.93 -6.51
N GLN A 50 -10.49 -6.79 -5.83
CA GLN A 50 -10.95 -5.56 -6.45
C GLN A 50 -9.80 -4.82 -7.09
N LEU A 51 -9.99 -4.40 -8.33
CA LEU A 51 -9.05 -3.52 -9.01
C LEU A 51 -9.42 -2.08 -8.67
N VAL A 52 -8.61 -1.44 -7.83
CA VAL A 52 -8.90 -0.09 -7.32
C VAL A 52 -8.59 0.93 -8.39
N SER A 53 -9.59 1.73 -8.77
CA SER A 53 -9.42 2.84 -9.73
C SER A 53 -9.55 4.18 -9.02
N GLY A 54 -9.12 5.26 -9.69
CA GLY A 54 -9.29 6.61 -9.16
C GLY A 54 -8.41 6.96 -7.96
N ALA A 55 -7.31 6.22 -7.73
CA ALA A 55 -6.48 6.40 -6.54
C ALA A 55 -5.24 7.27 -6.78
N ARG A 56 -5.10 7.89 -7.96
CA ARG A 56 -3.90 8.66 -8.31
C ARG A 56 -3.51 9.70 -7.26
N ASP A 57 -4.49 10.41 -6.72
CA ASP A 57 -4.25 11.51 -5.80
C ASP A 57 -4.51 11.14 -4.33
N VAL A 58 -4.67 9.86 -4.04
CA VAL A 58 -4.90 9.41 -2.67
C VAL A 58 -3.71 9.78 -1.78
N GLY A 59 -4.01 10.25 -0.58
CA GLY A 59 -3.00 10.56 0.42
C GLY A 59 -3.22 9.75 1.69
N ILE A 60 -2.25 9.83 2.59
CA ILE A 60 -2.30 9.16 3.88
C ILE A 60 -2.56 10.22 4.96
N LEU A 61 -3.64 10.05 5.71
CA LEU A 61 -3.96 10.95 6.82
C LEU A 61 -3.11 10.65 8.04
N ARG A 62 -2.99 9.37 8.39
CA ARG A 62 -2.20 8.94 9.54
C ARG A 62 -1.91 7.46 9.53
N LEU A 63 -0.98 7.06 10.38
CA LEU A 63 -0.60 5.67 10.61
C LEU A 63 -0.97 5.33 12.05
N GLU A 64 -1.55 4.13 12.26
CA GLU A 64 -1.93 3.67 13.60
C GLU A 64 -1.23 2.34 13.88
N PRO A 65 -0.38 2.27 14.90
CA PRO A 65 0.28 1.02 15.25
C PRO A 65 -0.72 -0.07 15.66
N VAL A 66 -0.46 -1.31 15.23
CA VAL A 66 -1.26 -2.47 15.61
C VAL A 66 -0.31 -3.47 16.25
N GLY A 67 -0.34 -3.59 17.57
CA GLY A 67 0.66 -4.35 18.29
C GLY A 67 2.06 -3.86 17.95
N ASN A 68 3.00 -4.80 17.81
CA ASN A 68 4.36 -4.50 17.37
C ASN A 68 4.66 -5.13 16.00
N TYR A 69 3.63 -5.52 15.25
CA TYR A 69 3.79 -6.33 14.03
C TYR A 69 3.19 -5.69 12.78
N ALA A 70 2.43 -4.60 12.92
CA ALA A 70 1.73 -4.00 11.78
C ALA A 70 1.39 -2.54 12.04
N ILE A 71 1.01 -1.85 10.94
CA ILE A 71 0.37 -0.54 11.01
C ILE A 71 -0.94 -0.60 10.24
N ARG A 72 -1.92 0.15 10.72
CA ARG A 72 -3.12 0.46 9.96
C ARG A 72 -2.89 1.78 9.26
N ILE A 73 -3.10 1.82 7.96
CA ILE A 73 -2.95 3.05 7.17
C ILE A 73 -4.34 3.64 6.96
N VAL A 74 -4.50 4.90 7.38
CA VAL A 74 -5.76 5.64 7.20
C VAL A 74 -5.57 6.56 5.99
N PHE A 75 -6.23 6.21 4.88
CA PHE A 75 -6.16 6.97 3.64
C PHE A 75 -7.21 8.08 3.63
N ASP A 76 -6.98 9.11 2.81
CA ASP A 76 -7.89 10.25 2.74
C ASP A 76 -9.13 10.01 1.88
N ASP A 77 -9.23 8.85 1.22
CA ASP A 77 -10.42 8.44 0.47
C ASP A 77 -11.41 7.63 1.32
N GLY A 78 -11.16 7.52 2.61
CA GLY A 78 -12.04 6.79 3.54
C GLY A 78 -11.64 5.33 3.76
N HIS A 79 -10.68 4.79 3.02
CA HIS A 79 -10.22 3.42 3.21
C HIS A 79 -9.27 3.36 4.41
N ASP A 80 -9.60 2.58 5.44
CA ASP A 80 -8.81 2.49 6.67
C ASP A 80 -8.78 1.09 7.28
N THR A 81 -9.17 0.06 6.51
CA THR A 81 -9.30 -1.31 7.03
C THR A 81 -8.08 -2.19 6.76
N GLY A 82 -7.08 -1.68 6.06
CA GLY A 82 -5.89 -2.46 5.74
C GLY A 82 -4.88 -2.48 6.88
N LEU A 83 -4.53 -3.67 7.36
CA LEU A 83 -3.46 -3.87 8.34
C LEU A 83 -2.22 -4.34 7.58
N PHE A 84 -1.24 -3.45 7.50
CA PHE A 84 0.01 -3.71 6.77
C PHE A 84 1.04 -4.26 7.75
N THR A 85 1.32 -5.56 7.66
CA THR A 85 2.40 -6.15 8.47
C THR A 85 3.75 -5.69 7.96
N TRP A 86 4.77 -5.77 8.82
CA TRP A 86 6.14 -5.44 8.40
C TRP A 86 6.59 -6.29 7.22
N SER A 87 6.27 -7.58 7.26
CA SER A 87 6.62 -8.51 6.17
C SER A 87 5.96 -8.11 4.86
N TYR A 88 4.70 -7.71 4.90
CA TYR A 88 3.98 -7.29 3.70
C TYR A 88 4.54 -5.98 3.14
N LEU A 89 4.84 -5.02 4.01
CA LEU A 89 5.45 -3.75 3.58
C LEU A 89 6.83 -3.98 2.95
N HIS A 90 7.61 -4.91 3.50
CA HIS A 90 8.89 -5.29 2.92
C HIS A 90 8.71 -5.93 1.54
N GLU A 91 7.73 -6.82 1.42
CA GLU A 91 7.40 -7.46 0.14
C GLU A 91 6.99 -6.42 -0.92
N LEU A 92 6.16 -5.45 -0.53
CA LEU A 92 5.77 -4.35 -1.43
C LEU A 92 6.98 -3.55 -1.88
N GLY A 93 7.92 -3.27 -0.98
CA GLY A 93 9.14 -2.57 -1.32
C GLY A 93 9.99 -3.31 -2.33
N MET A 94 10.21 -4.61 -2.09
CA MET A 94 10.99 -5.45 -3.00
C MET A 94 10.33 -5.60 -4.36
N GLU A 95 9.01 -5.74 -4.39
CA GLU A 95 8.25 -6.05 -5.60
C GLU A 95 7.62 -4.83 -6.26
N GLN A 96 7.93 -3.64 -5.77
CA GLN A 96 7.28 -2.41 -6.23
C GLN A 96 7.24 -2.26 -7.74
N PRO A 97 8.36 -2.39 -8.49
CA PRO A 97 8.32 -2.19 -9.94
C PRO A 97 7.43 -3.22 -10.65
N VAL A 98 7.49 -4.47 -10.22
CA VAL A 98 6.70 -5.55 -10.82
C VAL A 98 5.22 -5.37 -10.51
N ARG A 99 4.89 -5.06 -9.25
CA ARG A 99 3.50 -4.86 -8.83
C ARG A 99 2.88 -3.65 -9.50
N TRP A 100 3.64 -2.56 -9.63
CA TRP A 100 3.15 -1.35 -10.26
C TRP A 100 2.87 -1.58 -11.75
N LYS A 101 3.77 -2.23 -12.45
CA LYS A 101 3.60 -2.57 -13.87
C LYS A 101 2.38 -3.46 -14.07
N ARG A 102 2.21 -4.46 -13.21
CA ARG A 102 1.06 -5.37 -13.26
C ARG A 102 -0.25 -4.63 -13.03
N TYR A 103 -0.25 -3.69 -12.07
CA TYR A 103 -1.43 -2.86 -11.78
C TYR A 103 -1.81 -2.01 -12.98
N LEU A 104 -0.84 -1.30 -13.58
CA LEU A 104 -1.11 -0.45 -14.74
C LEU A 104 -1.64 -1.26 -15.93
N ALA A 105 -1.09 -2.44 -16.17
CA ALA A 105 -1.55 -3.32 -17.24
C ALA A 105 -2.99 -3.80 -16.99
N ALA A 106 -3.31 -4.15 -15.75
CA ALA A 106 -4.67 -4.57 -15.38
C ALA A 106 -5.67 -3.43 -15.54
N MET A 107 -5.28 -2.20 -15.18
CA MET A 107 -6.14 -1.02 -15.37
C MET A 107 -6.43 -0.76 -16.84
N GLU A 108 -5.42 -0.84 -17.68
CA GLU A 108 -5.58 -0.67 -19.12
C GLU A 108 -6.50 -1.72 -19.70
N LYS A 109 -6.29 -2.99 -19.35
CA LYS A 109 -7.12 -4.11 -19.82
C LYS A 109 -8.58 -3.94 -19.40
N ALA A 110 -8.81 -3.42 -18.20
CA ALA A 110 -10.17 -3.20 -17.67
C ALA A 110 -10.80 -1.89 -18.16
N GLY A 111 -10.06 -1.05 -18.87
CA GLY A 111 -10.55 0.26 -19.31
C GLY A 111 -10.77 1.25 -18.17
N LEU A 112 -10.03 1.08 -17.07
CA LEU A 112 -10.16 1.92 -15.89
C LEU A 112 -9.05 2.97 -15.84
N SER A 113 -9.31 4.06 -15.12
CA SER A 113 -8.37 5.17 -14.96
C SER A 113 -7.90 5.26 -13.51
N ARG A 114 -6.66 5.70 -13.32
CA ARG A 114 -6.12 6.02 -12.00
C ARG A 114 -6.78 7.27 -11.40
N GLY A 115 -7.38 8.09 -12.22
CA GLY A 115 -8.04 9.30 -11.77
C GLY A 115 -8.14 10.35 -12.83
#